data_81574eee6a59e3dd50e801edcbefcada
#
_entry.id   81574eee6a59e3dd50e801edcbefcada
#
_cell.length_a   1.000
_cell.length_b   1.000
_cell.length_c   1.000
_cell.angle_alpha   90.00
_cell.angle_beta   90.00
_cell.angle_gamma   90.00
#
_symmetry.space_group_name_H-M   'P 1'
#
loop_
_entity.id
_entity.type
_entity.pdbx_description
1 polymer ?
#
loop_
_entity_poly.entity_id
_entity_poly.type
_entity_poly.pdbx_seq_one_letter_code
_entity_poly.pdbx_strand_id
1 'polypeptide(L)'
;MTGDAVSIKRNGRRGNRSLITHHGSLVFAVGLLVGCAIPHVPSRIIYEDPVNFVRLEEDPGVLPEWPPSHHAHPAAMGPERLRVILSGLFVQEHRASIQKWFQGDAPVMPVFKDDDVAWLATQIADALAQAKWNERVTFYLSQPQTSTKRVITTGGVYIKDSTFHLVLGNWQVVYGIPAYGMIYDRRYPMRPTAAKGFDLFFQPAEAVIPQHSSVMDDLLANSKDELVLDLSKIVVPPPAPVLPPVS
;
A
#
# COMPACT_ATOMS: atom_id res chain seq x y z
N MET A 1 42.48 -7.70 -88.16
CA MET A 1 41.24 -8.51 -88.09
C MET A 1 40.58 -8.18 -86.75
N THR A 2 39.55 -7.51 -86.88
CA THR A 2 38.60 -6.86 -85.99
C THR A 2 37.99 -7.86 -84.97
N GLY A 3 37.91 -7.46 -83.69
CA GLY A 3 37.15 -8.15 -82.69
C GLY A 3 36.46 -7.14 -81.80
N ASP A 4 35.17 -7.04 -81.98
CA ASP A 4 34.27 -6.08 -81.31
C ASP A 4 34.11 -6.36 -79.82
N ALA A 5 34.26 -5.31 -79.00
CA ALA A 5 33.97 -5.40 -77.57
C ALA A 5 32.51 -4.97 -77.31
N VAL A 6 31.71 -5.94 -76.80
CA VAL A 6 30.33 -5.70 -76.39
C VAL A 6 30.32 -5.08 -75.00
N SER A 7 29.82 -3.85 -74.91
CA SER A 7 29.61 -3.09 -73.66
C SER A 7 28.27 -3.52 -73.02
N ILE A 8 28.31 -4.18 -71.85
CA ILE A 8 27.11 -4.50 -71.07
C ILE A 8 26.82 -3.36 -70.10
N LYS A 9 25.77 -2.60 -70.39
CA LYS A 9 25.20 -1.56 -69.54
C LYS A 9 24.49 -2.16 -68.33
N ARG A 10 25.09 -2.11 -67.14
CA ARG A 10 24.43 -2.46 -65.88
C ARG A 10 23.47 -1.39 -65.45
N ASN A 11 22.19 -1.64 -65.60
CA ASN A 11 21.10 -0.81 -65.03
C ASN A 11 21.05 -0.98 -63.52
N GLY A 12 21.52 0.05 -62.79
CA GLY A 12 21.46 0.07 -61.33
C GLY A 12 20.04 0.37 -60.87
N ARG A 13 19.28 -0.64 -60.44
CA ARG A 13 18.08 -0.45 -59.60
C ARG A 13 18.51 0.02 -58.22
N ARG A 14 18.50 1.32 -58.01
CA ARG A 14 18.51 1.90 -56.65
C ARG A 14 17.15 1.65 -56.01
N GLY A 15 17.06 0.55 -55.25
CA GLY A 15 15.88 0.19 -54.51
C GLY A 15 15.65 1.14 -53.32
N ASN A 16 14.44 1.55 -53.23
CA ASN A 16 13.79 2.38 -52.21
C ASN A 16 13.80 1.65 -50.83
N ARG A 17 14.97 1.46 -50.18
CA ARG A 17 15.10 0.72 -48.91
C ARG A 17 15.18 1.61 -47.67
N SER A 18 15.22 2.93 -47.77
CA SER A 18 15.49 3.79 -46.62
C SER A 18 14.25 4.35 -45.90
N LEU A 19 13.08 4.32 -46.52
CA LEU A 19 11.87 4.92 -45.95
C LEU A 19 11.15 3.97 -44.93
N ILE A 20 11.26 2.65 -45.09
CA ILE A 20 10.54 1.70 -44.25
C ILE A 20 11.21 1.54 -42.87
N THR A 21 12.53 1.67 -42.78
CA THR A 21 13.28 1.50 -41.51
C THR A 21 13.04 2.65 -40.52
N HIS A 22 12.86 3.87 -41.01
CA HIS A 22 12.63 5.03 -40.10
C HIS A 22 11.22 5.04 -39.48
N HIS A 23 10.21 4.58 -40.19
CA HIS A 23 8.85 4.51 -39.68
C HIS A 23 8.71 3.38 -38.60
N GLY A 24 9.37 2.25 -38.81
CA GLY A 24 9.39 1.16 -37.82
C GLY A 24 10.05 1.55 -36.50
N SER A 25 11.17 2.28 -36.55
CA SER A 25 11.85 2.77 -35.33
C SER A 25 11.04 3.82 -34.59
N LEU A 26 10.32 4.71 -35.30
CA LEU A 26 9.49 5.73 -34.66
C LEU A 26 8.28 5.12 -33.97
N VAL A 27 7.61 4.15 -34.58
CA VAL A 27 6.47 3.42 -33.98
C VAL A 27 6.90 2.63 -32.76
N PHE A 28 8.08 2.01 -32.79
CA PHE A 28 8.63 1.27 -31.64
C PHE A 28 9.02 2.22 -30.50
N ALA A 29 9.61 3.37 -30.78
CA ALA A 29 9.97 4.38 -29.79
C ALA A 29 8.72 5.02 -29.15
N VAL A 30 7.66 5.31 -29.90
CA VAL A 30 6.39 5.81 -29.37
C VAL A 30 5.68 4.74 -28.53
N GLY A 31 5.74 3.46 -28.91
CA GLY A 31 5.18 2.35 -28.13
C GLY A 31 5.84 2.18 -26.76
N LEU A 32 7.13 2.49 -26.62
CA LEU A 32 7.84 2.42 -25.33
C LEU A 32 7.52 3.59 -24.39
N LEU A 33 7.01 4.70 -24.89
CA LEU A 33 6.63 5.86 -24.06
C LEU A 33 5.25 5.75 -23.41
N VAL A 34 4.39 4.83 -23.87
CA VAL A 34 3.04 4.62 -23.32
C VAL A 34 3.02 3.65 -22.13
N GLY A 35 4.13 3.00 -21.81
CA GLY A 35 4.20 1.80 -20.98
C GLY A 35 4.26 1.96 -19.46
N CYS A 36 4.31 3.16 -18.86
CA CYS A 36 4.62 3.31 -17.43
C CYS A 36 3.71 4.25 -16.63
N ALA A 37 2.51 4.56 -17.10
CA ALA A 37 1.57 5.30 -16.28
C ALA A 37 0.97 4.34 -15.22
N ILE A 38 1.26 4.58 -13.93
CA ILE A 38 0.57 3.89 -12.83
C ILE A 38 -0.91 4.30 -12.90
N PRO A 39 -1.86 3.35 -12.95
CA PRO A 39 -3.28 3.66 -13.01
C PRO A 39 -3.68 4.56 -11.85
N HIS A 40 -4.44 5.62 -12.13
CA HIS A 40 -5.03 6.44 -11.09
C HIS A 40 -6.13 5.64 -10.40
N VAL A 41 -6.03 5.49 -9.09
CA VAL A 41 -7.10 4.91 -8.28
C VAL A 41 -8.02 6.05 -7.84
N PRO A 42 -9.32 6.02 -8.20
CA PRO A 42 -10.28 7.01 -7.72
C PRO A 42 -10.29 7.05 -6.21
N SER A 43 -10.22 8.24 -5.64
CA SER A 43 -10.20 8.42 -4.19
C SER A 43 -11.01 9.64 -3.74
N ARG A 44 -11.59 9.56 -2.53
CA ARG A 44 -12.31 10.65 -1.85
C ARG A 44 -11.58 10.99 -0.56
N ILE A 45 -11.33 12.27 -0.33
CA ILE A 45 -10.68 12.76 0.89
C ILE A 45 -11.70 12.77 2.02
N ILE A 46 -11.35 12.16 3.16
CA ILE A 46 -12.06 12.25 4.42
C ILE A 46 -11.37 13.29 5.31
N TYR A 47 -10.03 13.18 5.39
CA TYR A 47 -9.19 14.14 6.08
C TYR A 47 -7.90 14.32 5.30
N GLU A 48 -7.42 15.54 5.20
CA GLU A 48 -6.09 15.83 4.63
C GLU A 48 -5.52 17.10 5.25
N ASP A 49 -4.29 17.01 5.71
CA ASP A 49 -3.43 18.13 6.07
C ASP A 49 -2.12 18.08 5.25
N PRO A 50 -1.20 19.04 5.38
CA PRO A 50 0.04 19.03 4.60
C PRO A 50 0.90 17.76 4.77
N VAL A 51 0.70 17.02 5.86
CA VAL A 51 1.55 15.87 6.23
C VAL A 51 0.81 14.54 6.31
N ASN A 52 -0.48 14.53 6.70
CA ASN A 52 -1.28 13.32 6.90
C ASN A 52 -2.51 13.32 6.01
N PHE A 53 -3.06 12.14 5.75
CA PHE A 53 -4.40 12.03 5.17
C PHE A 53 -5.08 10.71 5.54
N VAL A 54 -6.41 10.74 5.48
CA VAL A 54 -7.27 9.56 5.42
C VAL A 54 -8.21 9.73 4.24
N ARG A 55 -8.27 8.72 3.36
CA ARG A 55 -9.05 8.74 2.13
C ARG A 55 -9.83 7.44 1.96
N LEU A 56 -10.86 7.51 1.15
CA LEU A 56 -11.55 6.34 0.62
C LEU A 56 -11.05 6.10 -0.80
N GLU A 57 -10.53 4.93 -1.08
CA GLU A 57 -10.03 4.54 -2.39
C GLU A 57 -10.82 3.34 -2.91
N GLU A 58 -11.13 3.34 -4.21
CA GLU A 58 -11.67 2.13 -4.83
C GLU A 58 -10.68 0.98 -4.69
N ASP A 59 -11.18 -0.18 -4.23
CA ASP A 59 -10.37 -1.38 -4.10
C ASP A 59 -10.37 -2.16 -5.42
N PRO A 60 -9.22 -2.26 -6.11
CA PRO A 60 -9.14 -3.01 -7.35
C PRO A 60 -9.36 -4.54 -7.17
N GLY A 61 -9.31 -5.04 -5.93
CA GLY A 61 -9.63 -6.43 -5.60
C GLY A 61 -11.13 -6.72 -5.52
N VAL A 62 -11.98 -5.68 -5.52
CA VAL A 62 -13.44 -5.85 -5.48
C VAL A 62 -14.00 -5.91 -6.89
N LEU A 63 -14.59 -7.06 -7.23
CA LEU A 63 -15.21 -7.31 -8.55
C LEU A 63 -16.70 -7.02 -8.47
N PRO A 64 -17.23 -6.04 -9.24
CA PRO A 64 -18.66 -5.70 -9.22
C PRO A 64 -19.57 -6.89 -9.55
N GLU A 65 -19.10 -7.79 -10.43
CA GLU A 65 -19.84 -8.97 -10.89
C GLU A 65 -19.83 -10.11 -9.86
N TRP A 66 -19.05 -9.99 -8.79
CA TRP A 66 -18.88 -11.04 -7.80
C TRP A 66 -19.18 -10.52 -6.38
N PRO A 67 -20.46 -10.55 -5.92
CA PRO A 67 -20.87 -10.04 -4.60
C PRO A 67 -20.00 -10.50 -3.41
N PRO A 68 -19.47 -11.75 -3.34
CA PRO A 68 -18.60 -12.18 -2.24
C PRO A 68 -17.30 -11.38 -2.11
N SER A 69 -16.86 -10.63 -3.16
CA SER A 69 -15.70 -9.73 -3.06
C SER A 69 -16.04 -8.39 -2.42
N HIS A 70 -17.33 -8.03 -2.30
CA HIS A 70 -17.76 -6.75 -1.76
C HIS A 70 -17.41 -6.58 -0.30
N HIS A 71 -17.03 -5.35 0.06
CA HIS A 71 -16.83 -4.98 1.46
C HIS A 71 -18.17 -4.79 2.17
N ALA A 72 -18.20 -5.03 3.48
CA ALA A 72 -19.35 -4.78 4.34
C ALA A 72 -19.42 -3.29 4.73
N HIS A 73 -19.42 -2.42 3.73
CA HIS A 73 -19.52 -0.97 3.89
C HIS A 73 -20.87 -0.43 3.38
N PRO A 74 -21.37 0.70 3.93
CA PRO A 74 -20.84 1.45 5.07
C PRO A 74 -20.91 0.66 6.38
N ALA A 75 -19.91 0.87 7.28
CA ALA A 75 -19.83 0.16 8.54
C ALA A 75 -19.77 1.15 9.73
N ALA A 76 -20.73 1.02 10.66
CA ALA A 76 -20.73 1.81 11.88
C ALA A 76 -19.79 1.17 12.91
N MET A 77 -18.56 1.68 12.99
CA MET A 77 -17.59 1.27 14.00
C MET A 77 -17.17 2.48 14.84
N GLY A 78 -17.44 2.42 16.14
CA GLY A 78 -17.11 3.53 17.04
C GLY A 78 -15.59 3.73 17.18
N PRO A 79 -15.13 4.99 17.40
CA PRO A 79 -13.70 5.29 17.55
C PRO A 79 -13.03 4.49 18.68
N GLU A 80 -13.74 4.20 19.77
CA GLU A 80 -13.19 3.42 20.90
C GLU A 80 -12.80 2.01 20.50
N ARG A 81 -13.62 1.36 19.67
CA ARG A 81 -13.29 0.03 19.15
C ARG A 81 -12.09 0.06 18.23
N LEU A 82 -12.00 1.08 17.38
CA LEU A 82 -10.85 1.30 16.52
C LEU A 82 -9.59 1.61 17.32
N ARG A 83 -9.68 2.36 18.44
CA ARG A 83 -8.55 2.57 19.34
C ARG A 83 -8.02 1.24 19.88
N VAL A 84 -8.90 0.36 20.36
CA VAL A 84 -8.50 -0.97 20.82
C VAL A 84 -7.79 -1.75 19.72
N ILE A 85 -8.34 -1.73 18.50
CA ILE A 85 -7.71 -2.41 17.36
C ILE A 85 -6.34 -1.81 17.05
N LEU A 86 -6.24 -0.49 16.88
CA LEU A 86 -4.99 0.16 16.50
C LEU A 86 -3.91 0.04 17.59
N SER A 87 -4.28 0.10 18.88
CA SER A 87 -3.36 -0.11 20.00
C SER A 87 -2.88 -1.56 20.14
N GLY A 88 -3.67 -2.52 19.64
CA GLY A 88 -3.31 -3.93 19.64
C GLY A 88 -2.36 -4.34 18.52
N LEU A 89 -1.96 -3.42 17.64
CA LEU A 89 -1.08 -3.71 16.50
C LEU A 89 0.38 -3.54 16.87
N PHE A 90 1.16 -4.58 16.62
CA PHE A 90 2.60 -4.62 16.89
C PHE A 90 3.36 -5.12 15.66
N VAL A 91 4.60 -4.70 15.57
CA VAL A 91 5.55 -5.14 14.54
C VAL A 91 6.85 -5.63 15.17
N GLN A 92 7.49 -6.55 14.49
CA GLN A 92 8.84 -6.99 14.79
C GLN A 92 9.68 -6.97 13.55
N GLU A 93 10.79 -6.22 13.55
CA GLU A 93 11.70 -6.10 12.41
C GLU A 93 12.44 -7.42 12.14
N HIS A 94 12.63 -7.70 10.86
CA HIS A 94 13.48 -8.81 10.44
C HIS A 94 14.94 -8.42 10.64
N ARG A 95 15.69 -9.22 11.38
CA ARG A 95 17.14 -9.11 11.51
C ARG A 95 17.81 -10.18 10.64
N ALA A 96 18.91 -9.80 9.98
CA ALA A 96 19.77 -10.77 9.29
C ALA A 96 20.27 -11.83 10.29
N SER A 97 20.47 -13.07 9.82
CA SER A 97 20.85 -14.19 10.69
C SER A 97 22.10 -13.89 11.56
N ILE A 98 23.06 -13.16 11.01
CA ILE A 98 24.26 -12.77 11.76
C ILE A 98 23.94 -11.75 12.89
N GLN A 99 22.99 -10.84 12.64
CA GLN A 99 22.53 -9.88 13.66
C GLN A 99 21.73 -10.59 14.78
N LYS A 100 20.88 -11.55 14.39
CA LYS A 100 20.13 -12.38 15.37
C LYS A 100 21.08 -13.14 16.29
N TRP A 101 22.19 -13.65 15.75
CA TRP A 101 23.18 -14.38 16.55
C TRP A 101 23.87 -13.52 17.61
N PHE A 102 24.16 -12.24 17.31
CA PHE A 102 24.82 -11.33 18.26
C PHE A 102 23.87 -10.55 19.16
N GLN A 103 22.66 -10.20 18.69
CA GLN A 103 21.77 -9.26 19.34
C GLN A 103 20.38 -9.86 19.68
N GLY A 104 20.14 -11.13 19.33
CA GLY A 104 18.82 -11.75 19.43
C GLY A 104 17.82 -11.21 18.42
N ASP A 105 16.55 -11.56 18.60
CA ASP A 105 15.45 -11.03 17.79
C ASP A 105 15.25 -9.52 18.05
N ALA A 106 14.69 -8.83 17.07
CA ALA A 106 14.32 -7.43 17.26
C ALA A 106 13.20 -7.29 18.31
N PRO A 107 13.13 -6.20 19.06
CA PRO A 107 12.04 -5.96 20.00
C PRO A 107 10.71 -5.83 19.23
N VAL A 108 9.63 -6.30 19.85
CA VAL A 108 8.27 -6.05 19.40
C VAL A 108 7.91 -4.60 19.74
N MET A 109 7.43 -3.85 18.76
CA MET A 109 7.12 -2.43 18.90
C MET A 109 5.68 -2.15 18.46
N PRO A 110 4.97 -1.19 19.08
CA PRO A 110 3.66 -0.78 18.60
C PRO A 110 3.76 -0.18 17.18
N VAL A 111 2.76 -0.43 16.35
CA VAL A 111 2.68 0.15 14.99
C VAL A 111 2.52 1.67 15.07
N PHE A 112 1.67 2.14 15.97
CA PHE A 112 1.29 3.53 16.13
C PHE A 112 1.62 4.04 17.54
N LYS A 113 1.85 5.34 17.68
CA LYS A 113 1.93 6.03 18.96
C LYS A 113 0.52 6.34 19.46
N ASP A 114 0.35 6.54 20.77
CA ASP A 114 -0.97 6.79 21.39
C ASP A 114 -1.70 7.98 20.77
N ASP A 115 -1.00 9.08 20.48
CA ASP A 115 -1.59 10.25 19.83
C ASP A 115 -2.07 9.94 18.40
N ASP A 116 -1.30 9.16 17.65
CA ASP A 116 -1.67 8.70 16.31
C ASP A 116 -2.88 7.77 16.35
N VAL A 117 -2.93 6.86 17.34
CA VAL A 117 -4.07 5.95 17.57
C VAL A 117 -5.35 6.74 17.81
N ALA A 118 -5.32 7.73 18.71
CA ALA A 118 -6.50 8.51 19.06
C ALA A 118 -7.05 9.29 17.85
N TRP A 119 -6.16 9.90 17.10
CA TRP A 119 -6.51 10.64 15.89
C TRP A 119 -7.00 9.72 14.78
N LEU A 120 -6.21 8.68 14.44
CA LEU A 120 -6.49 7.77 13.33
C LEU A 120 -7.80 6.99 13.54
N ALA A 121 -8.08 6.57 14.77
CA ALA A 121 -9.33 5.88 15.12
C ALA A 121 -10.57 6.72 14.79
N THR A 122 -10.52 8.02 15.08
CA THR A 122 -11.62 8.94 14.74
C THR A 122 -11.79 9.06 13.23
N GLN A 123 -10.70 9.29 12.50
CA GLN A 123 -10.75 9.47 11.05
C GLN A 123 -11.17 8.18 10.32
N ILE A 124 -10.71 7.01 10.77
CA ILE A 124 -11.13 5.73 10.20
C ILE A 124 -12.61 5.45 10.50
N ALA A 125 -13.11 5.80 11.70
CA ALA A 125 -14.53 5.65 12.02
C ALA A 125 -15.41 6.45 11.05
N ASP A 126 -15.06 7.70 10.82
CA ASP A 126 -15.76 8.60 9.91
C ASP A 126 -15.68 8.11 8.46
N ALA A 127 -14.52 7.57 8.06
CA ALA A 127 -14.33 7.01 6.74
C ALA A 127 -15.15 5.74 6.52
N LEU A 128 -15.13 4.78 7.45
CA LEU A 128 -15.90 3.54 7.35
C LEU A 128 -17.41 3.77 7.29
N ALA A 129 -17.91 4.78 8.01
CA ALA A 129 -19.32 5.17 7.97
C ALA A 129 -19.76 5.76 6.61
N GLN A 130 -18.82 6.23 5.80
CA GLN A 130 -19.07 6.84 4.49
C GLN A 130 -18.61 5.98 3.32
N ALA A 131 -17.87 4.91 3.57
CA ALA A 131 -17.31 4.04 2.54
C ALA A 131 -18.41 3.31 1.78
N LYS A 132 -18.20 3.14 0.47
CA LYS A 132 -19.05 2.30 -0.38
C LYS A 132 -18.55 0.85 -0.35
N TRP A 133 -19.37 -0.06 -0.84
CA TRP A 133 -19.09 -1.50 -0.89
C TRP A 133 -17.80 -1.88 -1.65
N ASN A 134 -17.29 -1.00 -2.53
CA ASN A 134 -16.07 -1.18 -3.31
C ASN A 134 -14.93 -0.26 -2.87
N GLU A 135 -15.09 0.48 -1.78
CA GLU A 135 -14.07 1.38 -1.28
C GLU A 135 -13.41 0.79 -0.02
N ARG A 136 -12.14 1.04 0.13
CA ARG A 136 -11.38 0.81 1.36
C ARG A 136 -10.87 2.13 1.91
N VAL A 137 -10.66 2.19 3.22
CA VAL A 137 -10.04 3.35 3.87
C VAL A 137 -8.53 3.24 3.73
N THR A 138 -7.86 4.27 3.24
CA THR A 138 -6.40 4.36 3.21
C THR A 138 -5.91 5.52 4.05
N PHE A 139 -4.74 5.35 4.68
CA PHE A 139 -4.13 6.37 5.52
C PHE A 139 -2.65 6.57 5.20
N TYR A 140 -2.19 7.77 5.45
CA TYR A 140 -0.80 8.19 5.35
C TYR A 140 -0.48 9.07 6.56
N LEU A 141 0.44 8.60 7.39
CA LEU A 141 0.98 9.32 8.54
C LEU A 141 2.43 9.70 8.27
N SER A 142 2.78 10.95 8.48
CA SER A 142 4.13 11.42 8.28
C SER A 142 4.59 12.26 9.45
N GLN A 143 5.56 11.76 10.20
CA GLN A 143 6.10 12.40 11.38
C GLN A 143 7.50 12.98 11.10
N PRO A 144 7.84 14.16 11.62
CA PRO A 144 9.21 14.67 11.55
C PRO A 144 10.13 13.80 12.42
N GLN A 145 11.27 13.36 11.85
CA GLN A 145 12.35 12.72 12.58
C GLN A 145 13.45 13.71 12.87
N THR A 146 13.80 14.52 11.86
CA THR A 146 14.72 15.65 11.94
C THR A 146 14.18 16.77 11.06
N SER A 147 14.88 17.91 10.99
CA SER A 147 14.53 19.02 10.08
C SER A 147 14.48 18.62 8.60
N THR A 148 15.22 17.57 8.22
CA THR A 148 15.36 17.12 6.82
C THR A 148 14.87 15.69 6.59
N LYS A 149 14.43 14.97 7.62
CA LYS A 149 13.95 13.59 7.52
C LYS A 149 12.56 13.45 8.13
N ARG A 150 11.73 12.72 7.45
CA ARG A 150 10.41 12.32 7.95
C ARG A 150 10.32 10.80 7.98
N VAL A 151 9.47 10.32 8.87
CA VAL A 151 9.14 8.89 8.99
C VAL A 151 7.70 8.72 8.55
N ILE A 152 7.45 7.79 7.65
CA ILE A 152 6.12 7.52 7.12
C ILE A 152 5.61 6.16 7.56
N THR A 153 4.32 6.11 7.93
CA THR A 153 3.56 4.88 8.16
C THR A 153 2.28 4.97 7.34
N THR A 154 2.04 3.97 6.51
CA THR A 154 0.92 3.98 5.56
C THR A 154 0.24 2.64 5.49
N GLY A 155 -1.03 2.64 5.15
CA GLY A 155 -1.77 1.40 5.01
C GLY A 155 -3.22 1.63 4.63
N GLY A 156 -4.00 0.57 4.76
CA GLY A 156 -5.43 0.63 4.53
C GLY A 156 -6.20 -0.38 5.35
N VAL A 157 -7.48 -0.09 5.54
CA VAL A 157 -8.40 -0.95 6.27
C VAL A 157 -9.72 -1.09 5.52
N TYR A 158 -10.35 -2.23 5.70
CA TYR A 158 -11.72 -2.46 5.24
C TYR A 158 -12.40 -3.52 6.12
N ILE A 159 -13.73 -3.62 6.00
CA ILE A 159 -14.51 -4.62 6.70
C ILE A 159 -15.12 -5.56 5.67
N LYS A 160 -14.98 -6.86 5.92
CA LYS A 160 -15.63 -7.89 5.12
C LYS A 160 -16.35 -8.83 6.07
N ASP A 161 -17.63 -9.00 5.84
CA ASP A 161 -18.52 -9.76 6.74
C ASP A 161 -18.40 -9.26 8.20
N SER A 162 -17.89 -10.09 9.11
CA SER A 162 -17.63 -9.76 10.53
C SER A 162 -16.15 -9.60 10.85
N THR A 163 -15.31 -9.40 9.84
CA THR A 163 -13.85 -9.31 9.99
C THR A 163 -13.33 -7.94 9.65
N PHE A 164 -12.31 -7.51 10.39
CA PHE A 164 -11.55 -6.29 10.13
C PHE A 164 -10.25 -6.66 9.45
N HIS A 165 -10.01 -6.06 8.30
CA HIS A 165 -8.84 -6.27 7.49
C HIS A 165 -7.93 -5.06 7.55
N LEU A 166 -6.65 -5.28 7.80
CA LEU A 166 -5.64 -4.23 7.82
C LEU A 166 -4.44 -4.65 6.97
N VAL A 167 -4.07 -3.79 6.04
CA VAL A 167 -2.85 -3.91 5.25
C VAL A 167 -1.91 -2.76 5.62
N LEU A 168 -0.72 -3.09 6.08
CA LEU A 168 0.31 -2.11 6.40
C LEU A 168 1.30 -2.02 5.23
N GLY A 169 1.19 -0.95 4.43
CA GLY A 169 2.01 -0.75 3.24
C GLY A 169 3.46 -0.35 3.59
N ASN A 170 3.61 0.61 4.51
CA ASN A 170 4.91 1.06 4.99
C ASN A 170 4.84 1.29 6.50
N TRP A 171 5.88 0.90 7.21
CA TRP A 171 6.02 1.16 8.63
C TRP A 171 7.35 1.83 8.92
N GLN A 172 7.28 3.04 9.50
CA GLN A 172 8.41 3.87 9.92
C GLN A 172 9.52 4.01 8.85
N VAL A 173 9.13 4.06 7.58
CA VAL A 173 10.09 4.26 6.48
C VAL A 173 10.62 5.68 6.53
N VAL A 174 11.95 5.81 6.59
CA VAL A 174 12.62 7.12 6.63
C VAL A 174 12.63 7.74 5.24
N TYR A 175 12.11 8.95 5.14
CA TYR A 175 12.04 9.73 3.92
C TYR A 175 12.84 11.04 4.07
N GLY A 176 13.77 11.31 3.17
CA GLY A 176 14.58 12.53 3.18
C GLY A 176 13.92 13.69 2.42
N ILE A 177 14.12 14.91 2.90
CA ILE A 177 13.71 16.16 2.24
C ILE A 177 14.98 17.02 2.00
N PRO A 178 15.36 17.34 0.75
CA PRO A 178 14.79 16.86 -0.50
C PRO A 178 15.05 15.37 -0.71
N ALA A 179 14.17 14.72 -1.47
CA ALA A 179 14.23 13.29 -1.72
C ALA A 179 15.41 12.96 -2.64
N TYR A 180 16.57 12.61 -2.07
CA TYR A 180 17.65 12.02 -2.84
C TYR A 180 17.43 10.51 -2.94
N GLY A 181 16.95 10.06 -4.09
CA GLY A 181 16.96 8.66 -4.49
C GLY A 181 15.65 7.87 -4.34
N MET A 182 14.73 8.22 -3.47
CA MET A 182 13.42 7.58 -3.41
C MET A 182 12.30 8.64 -3.34
N ILE A 183 11.54 8.74 -4.42
CA ILE A 183 10.32 9.54 -4.45
C ILE A 183 9.19 8.64 -3.95
N TYR A 184 8.74 8.87 -2.70
CA TYR A 184 7.52 8.22 -2.24
C TYR A 184 6.31 8.91 -2.86
N ASP A 185 5.51 8.14 -3.58
CA ASP A 185 4.28 8.65 -4.15
C ASP A 185 3.13 8.53 -3.14
N ARG A 186 2.76 9.63 -2.49
CA ARG A 186 1.66 9.73 -1.53
C ARG A 186 0.29 9.28 -2.08
N ARG A 187 0.15 9.18 -3.41
CA ARG A 187 -1.09 8.74 -4.05
C ARG A 187 -1.37 7.25 -3.83
N TYR A 188 -0.35 6.47 -3.47
CA TYR A 188 -0.46 5.02 -3.35
C TYR A 188 0.00 4.53 -1.96
N PRO A 189 -0.76 4.83 -0.89
CA PRO A 189 -0.36 4.51 0.48
C PRO A 189 -0.25 3.01 0.75
N MET A 190 -0.96 2.19 -0.02
CA MET A 190 -0.92 0.74 0.09
C MET A 190 0.32 0.09 -0.56
N ARG A 191 1.08 0.86 -1.37
CA ARG A 191 2.28 0.33 -2.02
C ARG A 191 3.48 0.43 -1.10
N PRO A 192 4.18 -0.69 -0.83
CA PRO A 192 5.44 -0.65 -0.10
C PRO A 192 6.52 0.04 -0.93
N THR A 193 7.35 0.86 -0.28
CA THR A 193 8.51 1.51 -0.91
C THR A 193 9.72 0.59 -1.04
N ALA A 194 9.73 -0.49 -0.26
CA ALA A 194 10.78 -1.52 -0.22
C ALA A 194 10.17 -2.87 0.14
N ALA A 195 10.96 -3.92 0.03
CA ALA A 195 10.57 -5.23 0.56
C ALA A 195 10.24 -5.10 2.05
N LYS A 196 9.15 -5.75 2.48
CA LYS A 196 8.70 -5.71 3.86
C LYS A 196 9.75 -6.31 4.78
N GLY A 197 10.25 -5.50 5.68
CA GLY A 197 11.31 -5.87 6.63
C GLY A 197 10.80 -6.15 8.05
N PHE A 198 9.50 -6.49 8.22
CA PHE A 198 8.88 -6.72 9.52
C PHE A 198 7.73 -7.72 9.44
N ASP A 199 7.43 -8.35 10.54
CA ASP A 199 6.20 -9.12 10.75
C ASP A 199 5.19 -8.27 11.52
N LEU A 200 3.89 -8.41 11.16
CA LEU A 200 2.77 -7.70 11.78
C LEU A 200 2.02 -8.66 12.70
N PHE A 201 1.75 -8.23 13.94
CA PHE A 201 1.07 -9.00 14.96
C PHE A 201 -0.09 -8.21 15.56
N PHE A 202 -0.98 -8.96 16.21
CA PHE A 202 -2.07 -8.36 16.99
C PHE A 202 -2.16 -9.01 18.36
N GLN A 203 -2.46 -8.20 19.36
CA GLN A 203 -2.78 -8.66 20.70
C GLN A 203 -4.18 -8.16 21.07
N PRO A 204 -5.10 -9.08 21.45
CA PRO A 204 -4.92 -10.50 21.74
C PRO A 204 -4.84 -11.38 20.48
N ALA A 205 -3.93 -12.36 20.48
CA ALA A 205 -3.64 -13.20 19.32
C ALA A 205 -4.85 -14.07 18.87
N GLU A 206 -5.75 -14.40 19.78
CA GLU A 206 -6.97 -15.17 19.51
C GLU A 206 -7.96 -14.44 18.60
N ALA A 207 -7.84 -13.13 18.46
CA ALA A 207 -8.66 -12.36 17.51
C ALA A 207 -8.12 -12.46 16.07
N VAL A 208 -6.88 -12.91 15.88
CA VAL A 208 -6.30 -13.07 14.54
C VAL A 208 -6.88 -14.30 13.86
N ILE A 209 -7.37 -14.11 12.63
CA ILE A 209 -7.78 -15.20 11.75
C ILE A 209 -6.57 -15.57 10.88
N PRO A 210 -6.00 -16.78 11.04
CA PRO A 210 -4.87 -17.21 10.23
C PRO A 210 -5.26 -17.24 8.74
N GLN A 211 -4.49 -16.55 7.92
CA GLN A 211 -4.64 -16.62 6.48
C GLN A 211 -3.88 -17.87 5.97
N HIS A 212 -4.59 -18.77 5.32
CA HIS A 212 -3.96 -19.87 4.60
C HIS A 212 -3.47 -19.33 3.27
N SER A 213 -2.19 -18.98 3.20
CA SER A 213 -1.59 -18.64 1.91
C SER A 213 -1.45 -19.91 1.08
N SER A 214 -1.99 -19.90 -0.14
CA SER A 214 -1.62 -20.93 -1.12
C SER A 214 -0.17 -20.68 -1.58
N VAL A 215 0.51 -21.72 -2.05
CA VAL A 215 1.88 -21.58 -2.62
C VAL A 215 1.91 -20.52 -3.74
N MET A 216 0.77 -20.33 -4.42
CA MET A 216 0.60 -19.34 -5.47
C MET A 216 0.49 -17.92 -4.93
N ASP A 217 -0.18 -17.74 -3.77
CA ASP A 217 -0.30 -16.44 -3.10
C ASP A 217 1.03 -16.01 -2.50
N ASP A 218 1.82 -16.96 -2.00
CA ASP A 218 3.19 -16.73 -1.53
C ASP A 218 4.12 -16.30 -2.67
N LEU A 219 3.94 -16.85 -3.88
CA LEU A 219 4.71 -16.48 -5.06
C LEU A 219 4.34 -15.10 -5.61
N LEU A 220 3.08 -14.68 -5.45
CA LEU A 220 2.56 -13.39 -5.90
C LEU A 220 2.72 -12.28 -4.85
N ALA A 221 3.28 -12.57 -3.68
CA ALA A 221 3.63 -11.65 -2.59
C ALA A 221 2.47 -10.78 -2.05
N ASN A 222 1.21 -11.12 -2.32
CA ASN A 222 0.07 -10.27 -2.01
C ASN A 222 -0.64 -10.63 -0.68
N SER A 223 -0.49 -11.85 -0.16
CA SER A 223 -1.30 -12.32 0.98
C SER A 223 -0.62 -12.17 2.36
N LYS A 224 0.71 -12.01 2.40
CA LYS A 224 1.47 -11.91 3.67
C LYS A 224 1.36 -10.57 4.39
N ASP A 225 0.78 -9.57 3.73
CA ASP A 225 0.77 -8.19 4.21
C ASP A 225 -0.54 -7.80 4.88
N GLU A 226 -1.52 -8.70 4.89
CA GLU A 226 -2.85 -8.46 5.44
C GLU A 226 -3.05 -9.16 6.78
N LEU A 227 -3.46 -8.39 7.78
CA LEU A 227 -3.90 -8.89 9.07
C LEU A 227 -5.43 -8.91 9.11
N VAL A 228 -6.00 -10.08 9.39
CA VAL A 228 -7.45 -10.26 9.49
C VAL A 228 -7.84 -10.54 10.94
N LEU A 229 -8.76 -9.73 11.46
CA LEU A 229 -9.22 -9.80 12.84
C LEU A 229 -10.70 -10.16 12.91
N ASP A 230 -11.04 -11.12 13.76
CA ASP A 230 -12.41 -11.44 14.14
C ASP A 230 -12.95 -10.37 15.09
N LEU A 231 -13.87 -9.55 14.59
CA LEU A 231 -14.46 -8.46 15.36
C LEU A 231 -15.22 -8.94 16.58
N SER A 232 -15.72 -10.17 16.61
CA SER A 232 -16.46 -10.71 17.76
C SER A 232 -15.57 -10.93 18.99
N LYS A 233 -14.25 -11.10 18.79
CA LYS A 233 -13.27 -11.34 19.84
C LYS A 233 -12.60 -10.07 20.37
N ILE A 234 -12.92 -8.91 19.78
CA ILE A 234 -12.37 -7.62 20.21
C ILE A 234 -13.31 -6.99 21.23
N VAL A 235 -12.87 -7.01 22.49
CA VAL A 235 -13.62 -6.46 23.61
C VAL A 235 -13.20 -5.01 23.84
N VAL A 236 -14.17 -4.09 23.82
CA VAL A 236 -13.94 -2.69 24.20
C VAL A 236 -14.09 -2.60 25.72
N PRO A 237 -13.05 -2.15 26.45
CA PRO A 237 -13.16 -1.97 27.89
C PRO A 237 -14.21 -0.89 28.21
N PRO A 238 -14.95 -1.02 29.30
CA PRO A 238 -15.90 0.01 29.72
C PRO A 238 -15.17 1.34 29.95
N PRO A 239 -15.81 2.48 29.67
CA PRO A 239 -15.19 3.78 29.94
C PRO A 239 -14.79 3.90 31.40
N ALA A 240 -13.60 4.46 31.63
CA ALA A 240 -13.13 4.70 33.00
C ALA A 240 -14.16 5.54 33.77
N PRO A 241 -14.42 5.22 35.06
CA PRO A 241 -15.32 6.02 35.91
C PRO A 241 -14.84 7.47 35.94
N VAL A 242 -15.72 8.39 35.57
CA VAL A 242 -15.45 9.83 35.71
C VAL A 242 -15.40 10.11 37.21
N LEU A 243 -14.19 10.31 37.76
CA LEU A 243 -14.06 10.78 39.13
C LEU A 243 -14.71 12.16 39.25
N PRO A 244 -15.58 12.38 40.24
CA PRO A 244 -16.15 13.71 40.49
C PRO A 244 -15.03 14.72 40.72
N PRO A 245 -15.20 15.98 40.29
CA PRO A 245 -14.20 17.01 40.53
C PRO A 245 -13.94 17.12 42.03
N VAL A 246 -12.68 17.07 42.41
CA VAL A 246 -12.23 17.29 43.77
C VAL A 246 -12.56 18.75 44.10
N SER A 247 -13.52 18.94 45.01
CA SER A 247 -13.94 20.24 45.52
C SER A 247 -12.94 20.83 46.52
#